data_9b5d7a63ce2ecfed64c25bfd59af5f43
#
_entry.id   9b5d7a63ce2ecfed64c25bfd59af5f43
#
_cell.length_a   1.000
_cell.length_b   1.000
_cell.length_c   1.000
_cell.angle_alpha   90.00
_cell.angle_beta   90.00
_cell.angle_gamma   90.00
#
_symmetry.space_group_name_H-M   'P 1'
#
loop_
_entity.id
_entity.type
_entity.pdbx_description
1 polymer ?
#
loop_
_entity_poly.entity_id
_entity_poly.type
_entity_poly.pdbx_seq_one_letter_code
_entity_poly.pdbx_strand_id
1 'polypeptide(L)'
;MDVDVELAEAIHAEAQKDKLITKMMRNPDFRVDYGTIVSCHLTNPNWDKPIVGISSCRAASYYCVEVMQEQARKLGESTRRAIEASGKRVVLLASNSLSHRHFVTESELPEDMSKEHIEHHGQ
;
A
#
# COMPACT_ATOMS: atom_id res chain seq x y z
N MET A 1 -15.36 -0.85 11.45
CA MET A 1 -14.63 -0.99 10.16
C MET A 1 -14.73 -2.44 9.75
N ASP A 2 -15.40 -2.71 8.65
CA ASP A 2 -15.58 -4.07 8.15
C ASP A 2 -14.47 -4.41 7.15
N VAL A 3 -14.08 -5.67 7.12
CA VAL A 3 -13.07 -6.20 6.19
C VAL A 3 -13.77 -7.13 5.19
N ASP A 4 -13.49 -6.93 3.90
CA ASP A 4 -13.90 -7.90 2.87
C ASP A 4 -12.93 -9.09 2.89
N VAL A 5 -13.21 -10.05 3.75
CA VAL A 5 -12.36 -11.23 3.96
C VAL A 5 -12.28 -12.08 2.70
N GLU A 6 -13.39 -12.26 1.99
CA GLU A 6 -13.47 -13.05 0.76
C GLU A 6 -12.55 -12.46 -0.32
N LEU A 7 -12.63 -11.14 -0.55
CA LEU A 7 -11.76 -10.47 -1.49
C LEU A 7 -10.29 -10.51 -1.06
N ALA A 8 -10.01 -10.35 0.24
CA ALA A 8 -8.66 -10.45 0.77
C ALA A 8 -8.04 -11.84 0.53
N GLU A 9 -8.81 -12.90 0.74
CA GLU A 9 -8.37 -14.28 0.47
C GLU A 9 -8.17 -14.53 -1.03
N ALA A 10 -9.05 -14.01 -1.88
CA ALA A 10 -8.91 -14.11 -3.33
C ALA A 10 -7.64 -13.40 -3.83
N ILE A 11 -7.34 -12.19 -3.34
CA ILE A 11 -6.11 -11.46 -3.67
C ILE A 11 -4.87 -12.24 -3.23
N HIS A 12 -4.90 -12.79 -2.02
CA HIS A 12 -3.81 -13.61 -1.51
C HIS A 12 -3.57 -14.84 -2.37
N ALA A 13 -4.62 -15.55 -2.75
CA ALA A 13 -4.53 -16.73 -3.61
C ALA A 13 -3.96 -16.40 -5.00
N GLU A 14 -4.41 -15.31 -5.62
CA GLU A 14 -3.87 -14.86 -6.92
C GLU A 14 -2.40 -14.46 -6.79
N ALA A 15 -2.01 -13.76 -5.74
CA ALA A 15 -0.62 -13.38 -5.49
C ALA A 15 0.29 -14.61 -5.31
N GLN A 16 -0.19 -15.66 -4.65
CA GLN A 16 0.56 -16.92 -4.52
C GLN A 16 0.77 -17.64 -5.86
N LYS A 17 -0.20 -17.59 -6.78
CA LYS A 17 -0.03 -18.12 -8.14
C LYS A 17 1.12 -17.43 -8.88
N ASP A 18 1.32 -16.14 -8.66
CA ASP A 18 2.43 -15.35 -9.21
C ASP A 18 3.74 -15.52 -8.41
N LYS A 19 3.78 -16.46 -7.47
CA LYS A 19 4.93 -16.77 -6.60
C LYS A 19 5.35 -15.58 -5.72
N LEU A 20 4.41 -14.71 -5.39
CA LEU A 20 4.64 -13.67 -4.40
C LEU A 20 4.61 -14.26 -2.99
N ILE A 21 5.54 -13.83 -2.15
CA ILE A 21 5.54 -14.18 -0.74
C ILE A 21 4.57 -13.25 -0.03
N THR A 22 3.37 -13.74 0.25
CA THR A 22 2.32 -12.99 0.91
C THR A 22 1.87 -13.67 2.20
N LYS A 23 1.39 -12.89 3.14
CA LYS A 23 0.87 -13.36 4.42
C LYS A 23 -0.45 -12.68 4.73
N MET A 24 -1.46 -13.48 5.09
CA MET A 24 -2.72 -12.97 5.61
C MET A 24 -2.56 -12.54 7.07
N MET A 25 -2.99 -11.32 7.38
CA MET A 25 -3.08 -10.87 8.76
C MET A 25 -4.36 -11.41 9.38
N ARG A 26 -4.22 -12.31 10.35
CA ARG A 26 -5.34 -12.96 11.06
C ARG A 26 -5.31 -12.69 12.58
N ASN A 27 -4.50 -11.73 13.00
CA ASN A 27 -4.43 -11.34 14.42
C ASN A 27 -5.59 -10.39 14.73
N PRO A 28 -6.51 -10.75 15.65
CA PRO A 28 -7.63 -9.89 16.04
C PRO A 28 -7.19 -8.61 16.74
N ASP A 29 -5.99 -8.61 17.33
CA ASP A 29 -5.41 -7.44 18.02
C ASP A 29 -4.57 -6.56 17.07
N PHE A 30 -4.58 -6.85 15.77
CA PHE A 30 -3.85 -6.05 14.79
C PHE A 30 -4.37 -4.62 14.73
N ARG A 31 -3.45 -3.69 14.91
CA ARG A 31 -3.78 -2.25 14.81
C ARG A 31 -3.51 -1.76 13.41
N VAL A 32 -4.54 -1.22 12.80
CA VAL A 32 -4.46 -0.60 11.47
C VAL A 32 -3.63 0.68 11.57
N ASP A 33 -2.75 0.90 10.62
CA ASP A 33 -1.90 2.08 10.57
C ASP A 33 -2.71 3.36 10.25
N TYR A 34 -2.14 4.51 10.62
CA TYR A 34 -2.81 5.79 10.45
C TYR A 34 -3.04 6.15 8.97
N GLY A 35 -2.14 5.75 8.07
CA GLY A 35 -2.29 6.02 6.64
C GLY A 35 -3.54 5.36 6.07
N THR A 36 -3.83 4.13 6.48
CA THR A 36 -5.07 3.45 6.16
C THR A 36 -6.28 4.15 6.79
N ILE A 37 -6.18 4.51 8.07
CA ILE A 37 -7.30 5.17 8.79
C ILE A 37 -7.65 6.51 8.13
N VAL A 38 -6.67 7.37 7.88
CA VAL A 38 -6.89 8.69 7.29
C VAL A 38 -7.45 8.57 5.87
N SER A 39 -6.86 7.74 5.03
CA SER A 39 -7.30 7.53 3.65
C SER A 39 -8.73 7.00 3.60
N CYS A 40 -9.07 6.03 4.45
CA CYS A 40 -10.42 5.50 4.54
C CYS A 40 -11.41 6.53 5.10
N HIS A 41 -11.02 7.31 6.12
CA HIS A 41 -11.89 8.35 6.68
C HIS A 41 -12.27 9.41 5.64
N LEU A 42 -11.35 9.79 4.77
CA LEU A 42 -11.61 10.78 3.72
C LEU A 42 -12.49 10.23 2.59
N THR A 43 -12.40 8.94 2.27
CA THR A 43 -13.07 8.34 1.12
C THR A 43 -14.29 7.50 1.48
N ASN A 44 -14.37 7.05 2.72
CA ASN A 44 -15.47 6.24 3.30
C ASN A 44 -15.83 6.78 4.69
N PRO A 45 -16.29 8.07 4.79
CA PRO A 45 -16.46 8.76 6.08
C PRO A 45 -17.46 8.09 7.02
N ASN A 46 -18.41 7.35 6.47
CA ASN A 46 -19.40 6.61 7.26
C ASN A 46 -18.94 5.19 7.62
N TRP A 47 -17.80 4.75 7.12
CA TRP A 47 -17.25 3.39 7.31
C TRP A 47 -18.24 2.28 6.95
N ASP A 48 -19.10 2.54 5.98
CA ASP A 48 -20.17 1.63 5.53
C ASP A 48 -19.76 0.71 4.38
N LYS A 49 -18.57 0.91 3.84
CA LYS A 49 -17.96 0.04 2.83
C LYS A 49 -16.86 -0.81 3.46
N PRO A 50 -16.85 -2.12 3.22
CA PRO A 50 -15.77 -2.97 3.68
C PRO A 50 -14.46 -2.64 2.96
N ILE A 51 -13.35 -2.86 3.63
CA ILE A 51 -12.03 -2.56 3.10
C ILE A 51 -11.14 -3.80 3.08
N VAL A 52 -10.13 -3.77 2.21
CA VAL A 52 -9.00 -4.71 2.22
C VAL A 52 -7.72 -3.90 2.30
N GLY A 53 -6.95 -4.10 3.35
CA GLY A 53 -5.61 -3.51 3.49
C GLY A 53 -4.56 -4.36 2.79
N ILE A 54 -3.81 -3.77 1.87
CA ILE A 54 -2.65 -4.41 1.23
C ILE A 54 -1.42 -3.60 1.60
N SER A 55 -0.49 -4.21 2.32
CA SER A 55 0.78 -3.60 2.68
C SER A 55 1.91 -4.32 1.95
N SER A 56 2.78 -3.57 1.29
CA SER A 56 4.00 -4.11 0.69
C SER A 56 5.21 -3.80 1.57
N CYS A 57 6.06 -4.79 1.78
CA CYS A 57 7.32 -4.58 2.47
C CYS A 57 8.26 -3.73 1.61
N ARG A 58 8.86 -2.71 2.20
CA ARG A 58 9.85 -1.83 1.57
C ARG A 58 11.23 -2.09 2.12
N ALA A 59 11.61 -3.33 2.26
CA ALA A 59 12.95 -3.67 2.72
C ALA A 59 13.99 -3.39 1.61
N ALA A 60 14.13 -2.13 1.21
CA ALA A 60 15.08 -1.69 0.19
C ALA A 60 16.53 -2.11 0.49
N SER A 61 16.84 -2.34 1.76
CA SER A 61 18.12 -2.88 2.19
C SER A 61 18.36 -4.34 1.79
N TYR A 62 17.30 -5.07 1.40
CA TYR A 62 17.38 -6.49 1.05
C TYR A 62 17.15 -6.76 -0.43
N TYR A 63 16.59 -5.82 -1.19
CA TYR A 63 16.24 -6.01 -2.59
C TYR A 63 16.68 -4.81 -3.43
N CYS A 64 17.07 -5.07 -4.66
CA CYS A 64 17.29 -4.00 -5.63
C CYS A 64 15.96 -3.41 -6.10
N VAL A 65 16.01 -2.20 -6.65
CA VAL A 65 14.83 -1.44 -7.08
C VAL A 65 14.04 -2.21 -8.13
N GLU A 66 14.71 -2.86 -9.06
CA GLU A 66 14.10 -3.63 -10.15
C GLU A 66 13.27 -4.80 -9.62
N VAL A 67 13.78 -5.51 -8.60
CA VAL A 67 13.03 -6.60 -7.95
C VAL A 67 11.80 -6.04 -7.25
N MET A 68 11.93 -4.92 -6.55
CA MET A 68 10.80 -4.27 -5.87
C MET A 68 9.72 -3.81 -6.86
N GLN A 69 10.11 -3.22 -7.98
CA GLN A 69 9.19 -2.79 -9.03
C GLN A 69 8.45 -3.98 -9.64
N GLU A 70 9.15 -5.07 -9.94
CA GLU A 70 8.54 -6.29 -10.47
C GLU A 70 7.57 -6.93 -9.47
N GLN A 71 7.92 -6.97 -8.19
CA GLN A 71 7.03 -7.47 -7.14
C GLN A 71 5.76 -6.60 -7.01
N ALA A 72 5.91 -5.29 -7.06
CA ALA A 72 4.78 -4.36 -7.02
C ALA A 72 3.86 -4.52 -8.23
N ARG A 73 4.44 -4.66 -9.43
CA ARG A 73 3.69 -4.90 -10.67
C ARG A 73 2.89 -6.20 -10.59
N LYS A 74 3.52 -7.29 -10.17
CA LYS A 74 2.84 -8.60 -9.98
C LYS A 74 1.72 -8.52 -8.96
N LEU A 75 1.94 -7.83 -7.84
CA LEU A 75 0.92 -7.65 -6.82
C LEU A 75 -0.29 -6.88 -7.38
N GLY A 76 -0.04 -5.84 -8.16
CA GLY A 76 -1.11 -5.08 -8.83
C GLY A 76 -1.91 -5.94 -9.81
N GLU A 77 -1.24 -6.76 -10.62
CA GLU A 77 -1.89 -7.68 -11.56
C GLU A 77 -2.70 -8.77 -10.86
N SER A 78 -2.14 -9.38 -9.81
CA SER A 78 -2.86 -10.37 -8.99
C SER A 78 -4.11 -9.76 -8.35
N THR A 79 -3.97 -8.56 -7.80
CA THR A 79 -5.08 -7.82 -7.19
C THR A 79 -6.16 -7.52 -8.23
N ARG A 80 -5.79 -7.06 -9.42
CA ARG A 80 -6.73 -6.80 -10.52
C ARG A 80 -7.51 -8.05 -10.89
N ARG A 81 -6.85 -9.20 -11.10
CA ARG A 81 -7.53 -10.45 -11.43
C ARG A 81 -8.51 -10.89 -10.36
N ALA A 82 -8.14 -10.77 -9.08
CA ALA A 82 -9.05 -11.10 -7.99
C ALA A 82 -10.28 -10.19 -7.96
N ILE A 83 -10.11 -8.89 -8.18
CA ILE A 83 -11.21 -7.93 -8.25
C ILE A 83 -12.14 -8.26 -9.44
N GLU A 84 -11.59 -8.47 -10.63
CA GLU A 84 -12.37 -8.80 -11.82
C GLU A 84 -13.17 -10.10 -11.63
N ALA A 85 -12.55 -11.13 -11.05
CA ALA A 85 -13.20 -12.40 -10.76
C ALA A 85 -14.32 -12.29 -9.70
N SER A 86 -14.18 -11.35 -8.76
CA SER A 86 -15.18 -11.14 -7.70
C SER A 86 -16.48 -10.52 -8.19
N GLY A 87 -16.47 -9.85 -9.34
CA GLY A 87 -17.60 -9.06 -9.85
C GLY A 87 -17.93 -7.82 -9.01
N LYS A 88 -17.15 -7.51 -7.98
CA LYS A 88 -17.35 -6.36 -7.09
C LYS A 88 -16.86 -5.07 -7.73
N ARG A 89 -17.52 -3.95 -7.43
CA ARG A 89 -17.01 -2.62 -7.73
C ARG A 89 -16.06 -2.20 -6.63
N VAL A 90 -14.80 -2.00 -6.97
CA VAL A 90 -13.74 -1.69 -6.01
C VAL A 90 -13.09 -0.35 -6.37
N VAL A 91 -12.77 0.42 -5.35
CA VAL A 91 -11.93 1.63 -5.45
C VAL A 91 -10.57 1.28 -4.86
N LEU A 92 -9.52 1.50 -5.64
CA LEU A 92 -8.15 1.32 -5.18
C LEU A 92 -7.62 2.65 -4.65
N LEU A 93 -7.22 2.65 -3.38
CA LEU A 93 -6.58 3.79 -2.73
C LEU A 93 -5.10 3.52 -2.58
N ALA A 94 -4.27 4.39 -3.12
CA ALA A 94 -2.83 4.34 -2.94
C ALA A 94 -2.40 5.41 -1.93
N SER A 95 -2.08 4.97 -0.71
CA SER A 95 -1.53 5.83 0.34
C SER A 95 -0.05 5.51 0.51
N ASN A 96 0.78 6.24 -0.19
CA ASN A 96 2.22 6.02 -0.19
C ASN A 96 2.99 7.32 -0.50
N SER A 97 4.30 7.26 -0.35
CA SER A 97 5.23 8.32 -0.73
C SER A 97 6.40 7.71 -1.51
N LEU A 98 6.94 8.45 -2.45
CA LEU A 98 8.14 8.03 -3.20
C LEU A 98 9.36 7.94 -2.32
N SER A 99 9.45 8.78 -1.28
CA SER A 99 10.54 8.79 -0.32
C SER A 99 10.02 9.01 1.09
N HIS A 100 10.60 8.28 2.04
CA HIS A 100 10.47 8.51 3.48
C HIS A 100 11.80 8.94 4.09
N ARG A 101 12.74 9.42 3.28
CA ARG A 101 13.98 10.01 3.77
C ARG A 101 13.68 11.38 4.33
N HIS A 102 13.64 11.46 5.63
CA HIS A 102 13.63 12.70 6.37
C HIS A 102 15.05 12.93 6.87
N PHE A 103 15.74 13.87 6.27
CA PHE A 103 17.05 14.27 6.75
C PHE A 103 16.84 15.26 7.88
N VAL A 104 17.22 14.87 9.09
CA VAL A 104 17.32 15.79 10.21
C VAL A 104 18.62 16.55 10.01
N THR A 105 18.56 17.66 9.29
CA THR A 105 19.65 18.63 9.21
C THR A 105 19.24 19.87 10.01
N GLU A 106 20.21 20.60 10.55
CA GLU A 106 19.97 21.83 11.30
C GLU A 106 19.28 22.93 10.46
N SER A 107 19.26 22.77 9.15
CA SER A 107 18.53 23.61 8.20
C SER A 107 17.50 22.75 7.47
N GLU A 108 16.31 22.61 8.02
CA GLU A 108 15.21 22.04 7.28
C GLU A 108 14.84 22.96 6.11
N LEU A 109 14.83 22.41 4.92
CA LEU A 109 14.25 23.09 3.78
C LEU A 109 12.74 23.23 4.01
N PRO A 110 12.15 24.38 3.62
CA PRO A 110 10.72 24.54 3.73
C PRO A 110 9.99 23.41 2.99
N GLU A 111 8.94 22.88 3.59
CA GLU A 111 8.06 21.89 2.96
C GLU A 111 7.21 22.56 1.88
N ASP A 112 7.83 22.92 0.80
CA ASP A 112 7.20 23.51 -0.37
C ASP A 112 7.56 22.70 -1.63
N MET A 113 7.01 23.09 -2.75
CA MET A 113 7.30 22.50 -4.06
C MET A 113 8.49 23.18 -4.73
N SER A 114 9.40 23.77 -3.95
CA SER A 114 10.61 24.38 -4.49
C SER A 114 11.51 23.36 -5.16
N LYS A 115 12.30 23.82 -6.11
CA LYS A 115 13.25 22.96 -6.81
C LYS A 115 14.27 22.36 -5.85
N GLU A 116 14.72 23.14 -4.88
CA GLU A 116 15.67 22.73 -3.85
C GLU A 116 15.09 21.60 -3.00
N HIS A 117 13.82 21.71 -2.60
CA HIS A 117 13.15 20.66 -1.82
C HIS A 117 13.01 19.36 -2.62
N ILE A 118 12.61 19.45 -3.89
CA ILE A 118 12.48 18.30 -4.77
C ILE A 118 13.84 17.63 -5.01
N GLU A 119 14.89 18.39 -5.27
CA GLU A 119 16.25 17.88 -5.47
C GLU A 119 16.80 17.24 -4.20
N HIS A 120 16.53 17.81 -3.03
CA HIS A 120 16.97 17.26 -1.74
C HIS A 120 16.34 15.90 -1.42
N HIS A 121 15.04 15.75 -1.68
CA HIS A 121 14.33 14.50 -1.42
C HIS A 121 14.39 13.49 -2.56
N GLY A 122 14.82 13.89 -3.74
CA GLY A 122 14.96 13.05 -4.92
C GLY A 122 16.25 12.25 -5.02
N GLN A 123 17.21 12.51 -4.11
CA GLN A 123 18.48 11.79 -4.01
C GLN A 123 18.34 10.62 -3.03
#